data_ca221b4314ea1c8981a971398c1fb45f
#
_entry.id   ca221b4314ea1c8981a971398c1fb45f
#
_cell.length_a   1.000
_cell.length_b   1.000
_cell.length_c   1.000
_cell.angle_alpha   90.00
_cell.angle_beta   90.00
_cell.angle_gamma   90.00
#
_symmetry.space_group_name_H-M   'P 1'
#
loop_
_entity.id
_entity.type
_entity.pdbx_description
1 polymer ?
#
loop_
_entity_poly.entity_id
_entity_poly.type
_entity_poly.pdbx_seq_one_letter_code
_entity_poly.pdbx_strand_id
1 'polypeptide(L)'
;AAVSTTGEGNVNIELNGSNALKSGHSHAGLEKNNDGNLTIQDKDKDGSLNAKGGQDGAGIGGGSSGAGSDITITGGKVTARGGNYGAGIGGGAYGNGSDITVTGGEVTANSGNYGAGIGGGGWGNGNNISISGGKVTATGGTFAAGIGGGMHRDGNDITISGGEVSADGGRCGAGIGGGL
;
A
#
# COMPACT_ATOMS: atom_id res chain seq x y z
N ALA A 1 -8.24 13.41 -2.38
CA ALA A 1 -6.92 13.05 -1.81
C ALA A 1 -6.40 14.18 -0.94
N ALA A 2 -5.56 13.85 0.03
CA ALA A 2 -4.81 14.89 0.77
C ALA A 2 -3.64 15.38 -0.10
N VAL A 3 -2.94 14.45 -0.74
CA VAL A 3 -1.93 14.72 -1.77
C VAL A 3 -2.21 13.79 -2.94
N SER A 4 -2.13 14.28 -4.16
CA SER A 4 -2.26 13.50 -5.38
C SER A 4 -1.08 13.78 -6.29
N THR A 5 -0.47 12.72 -6.81
CA THR A 5 0.55 12.82 -7.85
C THR A 5 -0.13 12.73 -9.22
N THR A 6 0.32 13.51 -10.18
CA THR A 6 -0.24 13.55 -11.54
C THR A 6 0.85 13.75 -12.58
N GLY A 7 0.57 13.38 -13.84
CA GLY A 7 1.48 13.54 -14.97
C GLY A 7 2.31 12.29 -15.29
N GLU A 8 3.23 12.39 -16.20
CA GLU A 8 3.97 11.25 -16.77
C GLU A 8 5.30 10.94 -16.05
N GLY A 9 5.77 11.84 -15.19
CA GLY A 9 7.09 11.71 -14.55
C GLY A 9 7.10 10.92 -13.27
N ASN A 10 8.29 10.55 -12.83
CA ASN A 10 8.52 9.99 -11.50
C ASN A 10 8.34 11.06 -10.42
N VAL A 11 7.79 10.66 -9.30
CA VAL A 11 7.63 11.51 -8.11
C VAL A 11 8.45 10.94 -6.98
N ASN A 12 9.34 11.76 -6.41
CA ASN A 12 10.12 11.40 -5.24
C ASN A 12 9.67 12.25 -4.06
N ILE A 13 9.28 11.60 -2.97
CA ILE A 13 8.92 12.24 -1.71
C ILE A 13 10.02 11.95 -0.71
N GLU A 14 10.75 12.98 -0.32
CA GLU A 14 11.67 12.95 0.82
C GLU A 14 10.88 13.25 2.08
N LEU A 15 10.90 12.34 3.04
CA LEU A 15 10.26 12.56 4.33
C LEU A 15 11.17 13.38 5.23
N ASN A 16 10.61 14.34 5.94
CA ASN A 16 11.29 15.13 6.95
C ASN A 16 10.27 15.41 8.07
N GLY A 17 10.62 15.08 9.30
CA GLY A 17 9.73 15.23 10.44
C GLY A 17 8.45 14.39 10.33
N SER A 18 7.36 14.85 10.94
CA SER A 18 6.10 14.12 11.01
C SER A 18 5.08 14.61 10.01
N ASN A 19 4.66 13.75 9.10
CA ASN A 19 3.69 14.07 8.05
C ASN A 19 2.41 13.24 8.22
N ALA A 20 1.25 13.89 8.13
CA ALA A 20 -0.04 13.23 8.23
C ALA A 20 -0.95 13.62 7.06
N LEU A 21 -1.42 12.63 6.34
CA LEU A 21 -2.30 12.76 5.19
C LEU A 21 -3.61 12.01 5.49
N LYS A 22 -4.74 12.68 5.33
CA LYS A 22 -6.07 12.08 5.49
C LYS A 22 -6.98 12.53 4.37
N SER A 23 -7.57 11.61 3.66
CA SER A 23 -8.46 11.91 2.53
C SER A 23 -9.94 11.69 2.83
N GLY A 24 -10.78 12.18 1.91
CA GLY A 24 -12.20 11.92 1.88
C GLY A 24 -12.55 10.57 1.26
N HIS A 25 -13.84 10.27 1.18
CA HIS A 25 -14.46 8.96 0.96
C HIS A 25 -13.83 8.07 -0.13
N SER A 26 -13.62 8.61 -1.33
CA SER A 26 -13.21 7.83 -2.50
C SER A 26 -11.72 7.97 -2.87
N HIS A 27 -10.93 8.61 -2.01
CA HIS A 27 -9.56 8.98 -2.32
C HIS A 27 -8.53 8.30 -1.41
N ALA A 28 -7.33 8.06 -1.93
CA ALA A 28 -6.21 7.63 -1.11
C ALA A 28 -5.64 8.76 -0.25
N GLY A 29 -4.99 8.44 0.85
CA GLY A 29 -4.29 9.42 1.68
C GLY A 29 -3.19 10.12 0.88
N LEU A 30 -2.28 9.35 0.32
CA LEU A 30 -1.36 9.75 -0.74
C LEU A 30 -1.80 9.03 -2.02
N GLU A 31 -2.41 9.79 -2.95
CA GLU A 31 -3.02 9.23 -4.14
C GLU A 31 -2.06 9.26 -5.32
N LYS A 32 -1.79 8.10 -5.87
CA LYS A 32 -0.92 7.94 -7.02
C LYS A 32 -1.74 7.90 -8.31
N ASN A 33 -1.64 8.95 -9.10
CA ASN A 33 -2.28 9.09 -10.41
C ASN A 33 -1.29 9.46 -11.52
N ASN A 34 0.02 9.52 -11.24
CA ASN A 34 1.03 9.71 -12.27
C ASN A 34 1.38 8.36 -12.94
N ASP A 35 1.85 8.41 -14.17
CA ASP A 35 2.26 7.21 -14.92
C ASP A 35 3.64 6.69 -14.48
N GLY A 36 4.49 7.55 -13.94
CA GLY A 36 5.82 7.18 -13.45
C GLY A 36 5.81 6.57 -12.04
N ASN A 37 6.98 6.23 -11.55
CA ASN A 37 7.16 5.67 -10.20
C ASN A 37 6.93 6.72 -9.11
N LEU A 38 6.30 6.30 -8.00
CA LEU A 38 6.23 7.05 -6.75
C LEU A 38 7.25 6.45 -5.77
N THR A 39 8.28 7.21 -5.45
CA THR A 39 9.28 6.81 -4.45
C THR A 39 9.07 7.58 -3.16
N ILE A 40 9.00 6.87 -2.04
CA ILE A 40 9.02 7.43 -0.68
C ILE A 40 10.35 7.07 -0.05
N GLN A 41 11.09 8.09 0.37
CA GLN A 41 12.43 7.93 0.93
C GLN A 41 12.64 8.84 2.14
N ASP A 42 13.66 8.53 2.93
CA ASP A 42 14.06 9.27 4.11
C ASP A 42 15.57 9.10 4.32
N LYS A 43 16.33 10.03 3.78
CA LYS A 43 17.80 9.98 3.80
C LYS A 43 18.36 10.32 5.17
N ASP A 44 17.71 11.25 5.87
CA ASP A 44 18.15 11.76 7.16
C ASP A 44 17.66 10.92 8.33
N LYS A 45 16.76 9.96 8.08
CA LYS A 45 16.19 9.00 9.03
C LYS A 45 15.41 9.65 10.19
N ASP A 46 14.80 10.79 9.93
CA ASP A 46 13.98 11.53 10.88
C ASP A 46 12.52 11.69 10.43
N GLY A 47 12.21 11.18 9.26
CA GLY A 47 10.93 11.34 8.58
C GLY A 47 9.91 10.26 8.89
N SER A 48 8.66 10.68 9.03
CA SER A 48 7.52 9.78 9.12
C SER A 48 6.35 10.23 8.26
N LEU A 49 5.59 9.26 7.78
CA LEU A 49 4.36 9.47 7.02
C LEU A 49 3.23 8.62 7.61
N ASN A 50 2.14 9.27 7.99
CA ASN A 50 0.89 8.61 8.35
C ASN A 50 -0.17 8.96 7.30
N ALA A 51 -0.43 8.05 6.38
CA ALA A 51 -1.37 8.22 5.29
C ALA A 51 -2.64 7.40 5.53
N LYS A 52 -3.80 8.07 5.55
CA LYS A 52 -5.10 7.43 5.74
C LYS A 52 -6.01 7.70 4.56
N GLY A 53 -6.44 6.64 3.89
CA GLY A 53 -7.46 6.66 2.85
C GLY A 53 -8.87 6.88 3.38
N GLY A 54 -9.76 7.33 2.51
CA GLY A 54 -11.19 7.30 2.72
C GLY A 54 -11.74 5.87 2.58
N GLN A 55 -13.05 5.71 2.61
CA GLN A 55 -13.71 4.39 2.63
C GLN A 55 -13.25 3.45 1.51
N ASP A 56 -13.11 3.99 0.30
CA ASP A 56 -12.77 3.22 -0.91
C ASP A 56 -11.30 3.41 -1.34
N GLY A 57 -10.56 4.29 -0.68
CA GLY A 57 -9.18 4.63 -1.04
C GLY A 57 -8.13 3.87 -0.25
N ALA A 58 -6.99 3.64 -0.87
CA ALA A 58 -5.81 3.14 -0.20
C ALA A 58 -5.24 4.15 0.83
N GLY A 59 -4.42 3.70 1.76
CA GLY A 59 -3.60 4.61 2.55
C GLY A 59 -2.62 5.36 1.65
N ILE A 60 -1.86 4.59 0.85
CA ILE A 60 -0.96 5.07 -0.20
C ILE A 60 -1.26 4.29 -1.47
N GLY A 61 -1.58 4.97 -2.57
CA GLY A 61 -1.85 4.35 -3.86
C GLY A 61 -3.15 4.81 -4.52
N GLY A 62 -4.03 3.88 -4.88
CA GLY A 62 -5.24 4.21 -5.65
C GLY A 62 -6.38 4.80 -4.82
N GLY A 63 -7.13 5.72 -5.41
CA GLY A 63 -8.49 6.07 -4.98
C GLY A 63 -9.49 4.99 -5.38
N SER A 64 -10.79 5.25 -5.26
CA SER A 64 -11.85 4.30 -5.68
C SER A 64 -11.67 3.90 -7.15
N SER A 65 -11.64 2.61 -7.43
CA SER A 65 -11.31 2.01 -8.73
C SER A 65 -9.89 2.33 -9.26
N GLY A 66 -9.09 3.05 -8.50
CA GLY A 66 -7.71 3.38 -8.87
C GLY A 66 -6.74 2.25 -8.53
N ALA A 67 -5.85 1.94 -9.47
CA ALA A 67 -4.71 1.07 -9.19
C ALA A 67 -3.69 1.80 -8.32
N GLY A 68 -3.01 1.06 -7.46
CA GLY A 68 -1.83 1.53 -6.75
C GLY A 68 -0.61 0.78 -7.24
N SER A 69 -0.04 1.24 -8.35
CA SER A 69 1.08 0.59 -9.01
C SER A 69 2.32 1.48 -8.98
N ASP A 70 3.49 0.87 -9.24
CA ASP A 70 4.77 1.58 -9.34
C ASP A 70 5.09 2.40 -8.09
N ILE A 71 5.00 1.76 -6.92
CA ILE A 71 5.27 2.37 -5.62
C ILE A 71 6.55 1.77 -5.03
N THR A 72 7.52 2.62 -4.71
CA THR A 72 8.77 2.21 -4.09
C THR A 72 8.93 2.90 -2.73
N ILE A 73 9.24 2.13 -1.69
CA ILE A 73 9.57 2.65 -0.35
C ILE A 73 11.00 2.24 -0.02
N THR A 74 11.86 3.23 0.17
CA THR A 74 13.28 3.01 0.47
C THR A 74 13.69 3.41 1.88
N GLY A 75 12.83 4.14 2.61
CA GLY A 75 13.14 4.62 3.96
C GLY A 75 11.94 5.26 4.65
N GLY A 76 12.19 5.71 5.88
CA GLY A 76 11.23 6.40 6.73
C GLY A 76 10.33 5.48 7.55
N LYS A 77 9.59 6.10 8.46
CA LYS A 77 8.53 5.42 9.20
C LYS A 77 7.18 5.66 8.52
N VAL A 78 6.75 4.69 7.72
CA VAL A 78 5.54 4.79 6.91
C VAL A 78 4.40 4.00 7.55
N THR A 79 3.32 4.67 7.90
CA THR A 79 2.07 4.04 8.34
C THR A 79 0.99 4.35 7.31
N ALA A 80 0.54 3.34 6.61
CA ALA A 80 -0.49 3.44 5.58
C ALA A 80 -1.74 2.68 6.01
N ARG A 81 -2.87 3.38 6.07
CA ARG A 81 -4.16 2.80 6.43
C ARG A 81 -5.16 2.99 5.32
N GLY A 82 -5.52 1.93 4.67
CA GLY A 82 -6.63 1.90 3.72
C GLY A 82 -7.97 2.09 4.41
N GLY A 83 -8.96 2.45 3.63
CA GLY A 83 -10.36 2.44 4.07
C GLY A 83 -10.92 1.02 4.10
N ASN A 84 -12.24 0.93 4.16
CA ASN A 84 -12.91 -0.38 4.25
C ASN A 84 -12.62 -1.29 3.05
N TYR A 85 -12.49 -0.69 1.87
CA TYR A 85 -12.24 -1.38 0.59
C TYR A 85 -10.84 -1.13 0.01
N GLY A 86 -10.09 -0.14 0.49
CA GLY A 86 -8.75 0.16 0.00
C GLY A 86 -7.66 -0.65 0.69
N ALA A 87 -6.59 -0.93 -0.01
CA ALA A 87 -5.38 -1.50 0.56
C ALA A 87 -4.70 -0.52 1.53
N GLY A 88 -3.87 -1.02 2.44
CA GLY A 88 -2.95 -0.15 3.18
C GLY A 88 -2.03 0.58 2.20
N ILE A 89 -1.28 -0.18 1.39
CA ILE A 89 -0.47 0.31 0.26
C ILE A 89 -0.88 -0.46 -0.98
N GLY A 90 -1.31 0.25 -2.02
CA GLY A 90 -1.70 -0.36 -3.29
C GLY A 90 -3.04 0.12 -3.82
N GLY A 91 -3.92 -0.79 -4.24
CA GLY A 91 -5.19 -0.45 -4.89
C GLY A 91 -6.24 0.15 -3.96
N GLY A 92 -7.07 1.05 -4.49
CA GLY A 92 -8.36 1.37 -3.88
C GLY A 92 -9.40 0.28 -4.14
N ALA A 93 -10.65 0.50 -3.79
CA ALA A 93 -11.74 -0.43 -4.09
C ALA A 93 -11.72 -0.80 -5.59
N TYR A 94 -11.79 -2.08 -5.93
CA TYR A 94 -11.66 -2.61 -7.31
C TYR A 94 -10.29 -2.36 -7.99
N GLY A 95 -9.35 -1.67 -7.34
CA GLY A 95 -8.03 -1.37 -7.88
C GLY A 95 -7.00 -2.46 -7.59
N ASN A 96 -6.17 -2.77 -8.57
CA ASN A 96 -5.02 -3.65 -8.37
C ASN A 96 -3.90 -2.90 -7.62
N GLY A 97 -3.11 -3.65 -6.85
CA GLY A 97 -1.82 -3.17 -6.34
C GLY A 97 -0.72 -3.95 -7.02
N SER A 98 0.07 -3.31 -7.87
CA SER A 98 1.10 -3.98 -8.64
C SER A 98 2.44 -3.22 -8.56
N ASP A 99 3.54 -3.90 -8.83
CA ASP A 99 4.85 -3.25 -8.94
C ASP A 99 5.20 -2.44 -7.67
N ILE A 100 4.93 -3.06 -6.50
CA ILE A 100 5.20 -2.45 -5.20
C ILE A 100 6.52 -2.99 -4.67
N THR A 101 7.46 -2.09 -4.40
CA THR A 101 8.80 -2.46 -3.92
C THR A 101 9.09 -1.81 -2.57
N VAL A 102 9.56 -2.61 -1.60
CA VAL A 102 10.06 -2.13 -0.31
C VAL A 102 11.50 -2.58 -0.14
N THR A 103 12.43 -1.62 -0.05
CA THR A 103 13.85 -1.89 0.14
C THR A 103 14.37 -1.43 1.50
N GLY A 104 13.58 -0.66 2.25
CA GLY A 104 13.98 -0.14 3.56
C GLY A 104 12.85 0.56 4.30
N GLY A 105 13.18 1.09 5.48
CA GLY A 105 12.23 1.78 6.35
C GLY A 105 11.47 0.87 7.32
N GLU A 106 10.61 1.48 8.13
CA GLU A 106 9.65 0.81 8.99
C GLU A 106 8.25 1.04 8.39
N VAL A 107 7.70 0.01 7.77
CA VAL A 107 6.44 0.09 7.02
C VAL A 107 5.34 -0.67 7.75
N THR A 108 4.26 0.02 8.09
CA THR A 108 3.05 -0.57 8.63
C THR A 108 1.90 -0.30 7.67
N ALA A 109 1.38 -1.33 7.04
CA ALA A 109 0.32 -1.25 6.05
C ALA A 109 -0.91 -2.05 6.50
N ASN A 110 -1.99 -1.35 6.77
CA ASN A 110 -3.23 -1.96 7.26
C ASN A 110 -4.39 -1.63 6.34
N SER A 111 -5.23 -2.60 6.05
CA SER A 111 -6.50 -2.39 5.36
C SER A 111 -7.69 -2.42 6.33
N GLY A 112 -8.86 -2.07 5.82
CA GLY A 112 -10.13 -2.30 6.50
C GLY A 112 -10.61 -3.74 6.35
N ASN A 113 -11.79 -3.98 5.77
CA ASN A 113 -12.36 -5.34 5.70
C ASN A 113 -12.00 -6.12 4.44
N TYR A 114 -11.79 -5.45 3.31
CA TYR A 114 -11.79 -6.11 1.99
C TYR A 114 -10.48 -5.97 1.22
N GLY A 115 -9.60 -5.03 1.56
CA GLY A 115 -8.33 -4.82 0.90
C GLY A 115 -7.18 -5.57 1.56
N ALA A 116 -6.09 -5.76 0.83
CA ALA A 116 -4.84 -6.29 1.35
C ALA A 116 -4.10 -5.24 2.22
N GLY A 117 -3.23 -5.68 3.11
CA GLY A 117 -2.29 -4.78 3.77
C GLY A 117 -1.41 -4.10 2.74
N ILE A 118 -0.70 -4.89 1.92
CA ILE A 118 0.05 -4.43 0.74
C ILE A 118 -0.46 -5.20 -0.48
N GLY A 119 -0.95 -4.49 -1.51
CA GLY A 119 -1.41 -5.10 -2.74
C GLY A 119 -2.78 -4.63 -3.21
N GLY A 120 -3.69 -5.55 -3.54
CA GLY A 120 -5.00 -5.23 -4.06
C GLY A 120 -5.94 -4.58 -3.06
N GLY A 121 -6.76 -3.64 -3.51
CA GLY A 121 -7.96 -3.23 -2.77
C GLY A 121 -9.01 -4.34 -2.78
N GLY A 122 -10.17 -4.11 -2.19
CA GLY A 122 -11.29 -5.06 -2.29
C GLY A 122 -11.60 -5.33 -3.77
N TRP A 123 -11.61 -6.58 -4.17
CA TRP A 123 -11.75 -7.03 -5.57
C TRP A 123 -10.59 -6.64 -6.50
N GLY A 124 -9.42 -6.30 -5.97
CA GLY A 124 -8.18 -6.03 -6.73
C GLY A 124 -7.12 -7.11 -6.49
N ASN A 125 -6.37 -7.44 -7.52
CA ASN A 125 -5.22 -8.34 -7.41
C ASN A 125 -4.00 -7.63 -6.82
N GLY A 126 -3.13 -8.40 -6.15
CA GLY A 126 -1.83 -7.94 -5.71
C GLY A 126 -0.72 -8.69 -6.44
N ASN A 127 -0.07 -8.04 -7.41
CA ASN A 127 0.90 -8.71 -8.25
C ASN A 127 2.26 -8.00 -8.22
N ASN A 128 3.34 -8.76 -8.49
CA ASN A 128 4.69 -8.22 -8.58
C ASN A 128 5.08 -7.34 -7.37
N ILE A 129 4.97 -7.95 -6.18
CA ILE A 129 5.33 -7.28 -4.92
C ILE A 129 6.68 -7.78 -4.46
N SER A 130 7.64 -6.89 -4.27
CA SER A 130 9.01 -7.22 -3.87
C SER A 130 9.40 -6.56 -2.56
N ILE A 131 9.86 -7.35 -1.59
CA ILE A 131 10.41 -6.86 -0.33
C ILE A 131 11.82 -7.40 -0.19
N SER A 132 12.80 -6.51 -0.21
CA SER A 132 14.22 -6.86 -0.08
C SER A 132 14.89 -6.26 1.16
N GLY A 133 14.17 -5.47 1.94
CA GLY A 133 14.71 -4.87 3.17
C GLY A 133 13.65 -4.13 3.98
N GLY A 134 14.08 -3.58 5.11
CA GLY A 134 13.21 -2.87 6.03
C GLY A 134 12.49 -3.77 7.04
N LYS A 135 11.66 -3.15 7.86
CA LYS A 135 10.75 -3.82 8.77
C LYS A 135 9.31 -3.59 8.29
N VAL A 136 8.67 -4.64 7.80
CA VAL A 136 7.35 -4.56 7.17
C VAL A 136 6.32 -5.32 8.01
N THR A 137 5.25 -4.63 8.40
CA THR A 137 4.06 -5.24 8.99
C THR A 137 2.88 -4.95 8.09
N ALA A 138 2.31 -6.00 7.50
CA ALA A 138 1.19 -5.89 6.59
C ALA A 138 -0.01 -6.68 7.14
N THR A 139 -1.13 -5.99 7.39
CA THR A 139 -2.35 -6.60 7.90
C THR A 139 -3.47 -6.43 6.89
N GLY A 140 -3.95 -7.52 6.36
CA GLY A 140 -5.10 -7.57 5.47
C GLY A 140 -6.42 -7.39 6.21
N GLY A 141 -7.45 -7.02 5.46
CA GLY A 141 -8.82 -7.00 5.94
C GLY A 141 -9.36 -8.40 6.18
N THR A 142 -10.56 -8.50 6.75
CA THR A 142 -11.20 -9.78 7.13
C THR A 142 -11.17 -10.84 6.02
N PHE A 143 -11.28 -10.43 4.76
CA PHE A 143 -11.38 -11.30 3.59
C PHE A 143 -10.16 -11.22 2.65
N ALA A 144 -9.09 -10.55 3.06
CA ALA A 144 -7.97 -10.22 2.21
C ALA A 144 -6.64 -10.68 2.76
N ALA A 145 -5.65 -10.75 1.90
CA ALA A 145 -4.29 -11.12 2.27
C ALA A 145 -3.58 -10.02 3.07
N GLY A 146 -2.60 -10.38 3.89
CA GLY A 146 -1.65 -9.44 4.46
C GLY A 146 -0.85 -8.77 3.35
N ILE A 147 -0.23 -9.59 2.47
CA ILE A 147 0.45 -9.14 1.25
C ILE A 147 -0.13 -9.93 0.07
N GLY A 148 -0.70 -9.24 -0.92
CA GLY A 148 -1.26 -9.85 -2.11
C GLY A 148 -2.66 -9.40 -2.49
N GLY A 149 -3.59 -10.32 -2.71
CA GLY A 149 -4.93 -10.04 -3.19
C GLY A 149 -5.89 -9.49 -2.14
N GLY A 150 -6.80 -8.63 -2.58
CA GLY A 150 -8.01 -8.30 -1.83
C GLY A 150 -9.02 -9.44 -1.84
N MET A 151 -10.26 -9.18 -1.39
CA MET A 151 -11.32 -10.19 -1.33
C MET A 151 -11.59 -10.80 -2.72
N HIS A 152 -11.62 -12.14 -2.79
CA HIS A 152 -11.83 -12.94 -4.02
C HIS A 152 -10.77 -12.67 -5.11
N ARG A 153 -9.55 -12.32 -4.73
CA ARG A 153 -8.50 -11.96 -5.68
C ARG A 153 -7.16 -12.61 -5.34
N ASP A 154 -6.34 -12.71 -6.37
CA ASP A 154 -5.06 -13.39 -6.31
C ASP A 154 -3.93 -12.44 -5.88
N GLY A 155 -2.93 -13.05 -5.24
CA GLY A 155 -1.63 -12.44 -5.04
C GLY A 155 -0.58 -13.27 -5.76
N ASN A 156 -0.02 -12.74 -6.84
CA ASN A 156 0.96 -13.45 -7.66
C ASN A 156 2.29 -12.70 -7.69
N ASP A 157 3.38 -13.42 -8.01
CA ASP A 157 4.72 -12.86 -8.18
C ASP A 157 5.18 -12.05 -6.96
N ILE A 158 4.99 -12.63 -5.75
CA ILE A 158 5.41 -12.02 -4.50
C ILE A 158 6.77 -12.56 -4.10
N THR A 159 7.76 -11.69 -3.97
CA THR A 159 9.12 -12.04 -3.61
C THR A 159 9.53 -11.35 -2.32
N ILE A 160 9.99 -12.12 -1.33
CA ILE A 160 10.62 -11.62 -0.11
C ILE A 160 12.04 -12.15 -0.07
N SER A 161 13.03 -11.29 -0.31
CA SER A 161 14.44 -11.65 -0.35
C SER A 161 15.26 -11.08 0.82
N GLY A 162 14.63 -10.26 1.67
CA GLY A 162 15.28 -9.67 2.85
C GLY A 162 14.31 -8.88 3.71
N GLY A 163 14.83 -8.34 4.82
CA GLY A 163 14.04 -7.58 5.78
C GLY A 163 13.41 -8.43 6.88
N GLU A 164 12.70 -7.78 7.79
CA GLU A 164 11.85 -8.40 8.81
C GLU A 164 10.40 -8.20 8.38
N VAL A 165 9.71 -9.28 7.99
CA VAL A 165 8.37 -9.20 7.42
C VAL A 165 7.37 -9.98 8.25
N SER A 166 6.31 -9.30 8.72
CA SER A 166 5.11 -9.89 9.30
C SER A 166 3.94 -9.61 8.38
N ALA A 167 3.32 -10.66 7.88
CA ALA A 167 2.17 -10.58 6.98
C ALA A 167 1.00 -11.35 7.57
N ASP A 168 0.01 -10.62 8.07
CA ASP A 168 -1.18 -11.18 8.69
C ASP A 168 -2.37 -11.04 7.74
N GLY A 169 -2.87 -12.15 7.22
CA GLY A 169 -4.13 -12.19 6.51
C GLY A 169 -5.31 -12.03 7.47
N GLY A 170 -6.43 -11.57 6.95
CA GLY A 170 -7.66 -11.56 7.73
C GLY A 170 -8.20 -12.97 7.99
N ARG A 171 -9.36 -13.05 8.60
CA ARG A 171 -9.99 -14.33 8.97
C ARG A 171 -10.09 -15.33 7.82
N CYS A 172 -10.25 -14.84 6.61
CA CYS A 172 -10.45 -15.63 5.39
C CYS A 172 -9.37 -15.37 4.33
N GLY A 173 -8.31 -14.60 4.64
CA GLY A 173 -7.21 -14.28 3.72
C GLY A 173 -5.91 -14.96 4.10
N ALA A 174 -5.04 -15.14 3.14
CA ALA A 174 -3.69 -15.64 3.38
C ALA A 174 -2.81 -14.56 4.04
N GLY A 175 -1.80 -14.94 4.81
CA GLY A 175 -0.75 -14.00 5.21
C GLY A 175 -0.10 -13.40 3.97
N ILE A 176 0.31 -14.27 3.03
CA ILE A 176 0.86 -13.89 1.72
C ILE A 176 0.13 -14.70 0.64
N GLY A 177 -0.40 -14.05 -0.39
CA GLY A 177 -1.13 -14.68 -1.49
C GLY A 177 -2.50 -14.07 -1.75
N GLY A 178 -3.53 -14.91 -1.90
CA GLY A 178 -4.89 -14.48 -2.22
C GLY A 178 -5.76 -14.16 -1.00
N GLY A 179 -6.82 -13.41 -1.25
CA GLY A 179 -7.96 -13.27 -0.36
C GLY A 179 -9.10 -14.23 -0.74
N LEU A 180 -10.05 -14.44 0.17
CA LEU A 180 -11.22 -15.29 -0.06
C LEU A 180 -12.44 -14.47 -0.47
#